data_781bb58abe5739a9ea878d34ff7c9214
#
_entry.id   781bb58abe5739a9ea878d34ff7c9214
#
_cell.length_a   1.000
_cell.length_b   1.000
_cell.length_c   1.000
_cell.angle_alpha   90.00
_cell.angle_beta   90.00
_cell.angle_gamma   90.00
#
_symmetry.space_group_name_H-M   'P 1'
#
loop_
_entity.id
_entity.type
_entity.pdbx_description
1 polymer ?
#
loop_
_entity_poly.entity_id
_entity_poly.type
_entity_poly.pdbx_seq_one_letter_code
_entity_poly.pdbx_strand_id
1 'polypeptide(L)'
;MDPSLYLDRDTFAHRLDPRTKMFLLVGMFALPFVFLNPLYELAVLGLVLFFGYLSQSLVNLKRIWFILLAILVITTILWSIVGSGQTPLFLFVEREALLYGISTALRIIITVIAGMIFLSTTRNEEVAIGLVRLGIPYRFAFAVSTALRLVPTIVETGLTIGQAQRSRGLDLDSGNIISRIRKHLPLLVPIFVTTVRSTNVFSMALESKGFGASSGRTFFLRTVMGGRDALILAAFVALLAGCIALRVAGYGGLEGFTR
;
A
#
# COMPACT_ATOMS: atom_id res chain seq x y z
N MET A 1 12.80 10.19 -12.98
CA MET A 1 12.09 8.95 -12.62
C MET A 1 10.78 9.39 -12.01
N ASP A 2 9.66 9.11 -12.68
CA ASP A 2 8.34 9.43 -12.15
C ASP A 2 8.13 8.68 -10.82
N PRO A 3 7.84 9.40 -9.73
CA PRO A 3 7.63 8.80 -8.43
C PRO A 3 6.28 8.07 -8.32
N SER A 4 5.42 8.15 -9.34
CA SER A 4 4.10 7.51 -9.32
C SER A 4 4.23 6.00 -9.55
N LEU A 5 3.78 5.22 -8.59
CA LEU A 5 3.62 3.77 -8.72
C LEU A 5 2.43 3.39 -9.61
N TYR A 6 1.55 4.35 -9.92
CA TYR A 6 0.40 4.14 -10.78
C TYR A 6 0.84 3.89 -12.23
N LEU A 7 0.32 2.83 -12.82
CA LEU A 7 0.53 2.48 -14.21
C LEU A 7 -0.71 2.88 -15.01
N ASP A 8 -0.57 3.85 -15.92
CA ASP A 8 -1.67 4.26 -16.81
C ASP A 8 -1.88 3.19 -17.89
N ARG A 9 -2.60 2.13 -17.51
CA ARG A 9 -2.93 1.00 -18.38
C ARG A 9 -4.42 0.75 -18.34
N ASP A 10 -4.98 0.32 -19.46
CA ASP A 10 -6.40 -0.01 -19.58
C ASP A 10 -6.59 -1.52 -19.45
N THR A 11 -6.39 -2.05 -18.22
CA THR A 11 -6.62 -3.45 -17.93
C THR A 11 -7.94 -3.67 -17.20
N PHE A 12 -8.37 -4.92 -17.11
CA PHE A 12 -9.56 -5.31 -16.39
C PHE A 12 -9.59 -4.75 -14.95
N ALA A 13 -8.47 -4.80 -14.21
CA ALA A 13 -8.38 -4.31 -12.84
C ALA A 13 -8.52 -2.78 -12.74
N HIS A 14 -8.08 -2.02 -13.77
CA HIS A 14 -8.22 -0.58 -13.79
C HIS A 14 -9.68 -0.14 -13.95
N ARG A 15 -10.50 -0.93 -14.66
CA ARG A 15 -11.93 -0.65 -14.93
C ARG A 15 -12.87 -1.03 -13.79
N LEU A 16 -12.38 -1.67 -12.73
CA LEU A 16 -13.18 -2.04 -11.56
C LEU A 16 -13.61 -0.81 -10.75
N ASP A 17 -14.78 -0.90 -10.13
CA ASP A 17 -15.25 0.14 -9.20
C ASP A 17 -14.25 0.29 -8.03
N PRO A 18 -13.93 1.52 -7.62
CA PRO A 18 -12.99 1.79 -6.51
C PRO A 18 -13.34 1.05 -5.21
N ARG A 19 -14.61 0.86 -4.92
CA ARG A 19 -15.04 0.07 -3.76
C ARG A 19 -14.60 -1.37 -3.86
N THR A 20 -14.79 -2.00 -5.02
CA THR A 20 -14.38 -3.39 -5.30
C THR A 20 -12.87 -3.54 -5.13
N LYS A 21 -12.09 -2.58 -5.64
CA LYS A 21 -10.63 -2.56 -5.44
C LYS A 21 -10.23 -2.47 -3.97
N MET A 22 -10.92 -1.62 -3.18
CA MET A 22 -10.67 -1.49 -1.74
C MET A 22 -11.04 -2.76 -0.97
N PHE A 23 -12.18 -3.38 -1.29
CA PHE A 23 -12.57 -4.66 -0.68
C PHE A 23 -11.57 -5.77 -1.03
N LEU A 24 -11.13 -5.85 -2.28
CA LEU A 24 -10.10 -6.79 -2.69
C LEU A 24 -8.78 -6.57 -1.94
N LEU A 25 -8.35 -5.31 -1.76
CA LEU A 25 -7.16 -4.99 -0.98
C LEU A 25 -7.26 -5.51 0.45
N VAL A 26 -8.34 -5.14 1.15
CA VAL A 26 -8.56 -5.56 2.55
C VAL A 26 -8.62 -7.08 2.65
N GLY A 27 -9.33 -7.73 1.73
CA GLY A 27 -9.42 -9.17 1.68
C GLY A 27 -8.09 -9.86 1.37
N MET A 28 -7.30 -9.34 0.42
CA MET A 28 -5.95 -9.85 0.13
C MET A 28 -4.99 -9.63 1.30
N PHE A 29 -5.21 -8.62 2.14
CA PHE A 29 -4.46 -8.44 3.38
C PHE A 29 -4.88 -9.44 4.47
N ALA A 30 -6.17 -9.75 4.55
CA ALA A 30 -6.70 -10.68 5.55
C ALA A 30 -6.38 -12.15 5.22
N LEU A 31 -6.37 -12.50 3.94
CA LEU A 31 -6.27 -13.88 3.45
C LEU A 31 -5.00 -14.62 3.93
N PRO A 32 -3.79 -14.03 3.95
CA PRO A 32 -2.60 -14.69 4.47
C PRO A 32 -2.66 -14.99 5.97
N PHE A 33 -3.48 -14.28 6.75
CA PHE A 33 -3.59 -14.53 8.19
C PHE A 33 -4.47 -15.72 8.55
N VAL A 34 -5.15 -16.33 7.57
CA VAL A 34 -6.00 -17.51 7.78
C VAL A 34 -5.16 -18.76 8.03
N PHE A 35 -4.03 -18.91 7.33
CA PHE A 35 -3.20 -20.11 7.38
C PHE A 35 -1.89 -19.86 8.12
N LEU A 36 -1.32 -20.92 8.72
CA LEU A 36 -0.01 -20.91 9.37
C LEU A 36 1.01 -21.78 8.62
N ASN A 37 0.55 -22.63 7.71
CA ASN A 37 1.40 -23.55 6.97
C ASN A 37 1.89 -22.89 5.66
N PRO A 38 3.20 -22.89 5.35
CA PRO A 38 3.77 -22.23 4.19
C PRO A 38 3.24 -22.76 2.85
N LEU A 39 2.75 -24.00 2.76
CA LEU A 39 2.16 -24.54 1.53
C LEU A 39 0.88 -23.80 1.12
N TYR A 40 0.02 -23.49 2.09
CA TYR A 40 -1.19 -22.71 1.83
C TYR A 40 -0.88 -21.25 1.53
N GLU A 41 0.14 -20.69 2.20
CA GLU A 41 0.63 -19.33 1.90
C GLU A 41 1.19 -19.22 0.47
N LEU A 42 1.88 -20.26 -0.04
CA LEU A 42 2.31 -20.31 -1.42
C LEU A 42 1.14 -20.33 -2.42
N ALA A 43 0.05 -21.03 -2.08
CA ALA A 43 -1.16 -21.02 -2.91
C ALA A 43 -1.79 -19.62 -2.94
N VAL A 44 -1.85 -18.93 -1.78
CA VAL A 44 -2.32 -17.54 -1.67
C VAL A 44 -1.42 -16.59 -2.46
N LEU A 45 -0.10 -16.75 -2.35
CA LEU A 45 0.87 -15.98 -3.14
C LEU A 45 0.63 -16.17 -4.65
N GLY A 46 0.44 -17.42 -5.09
CA GLY A 46 0.11 -17.74 -6.49
C GLY A 46 -1.14 -17.03 -6.98
N LEU A 47 -2.19 -16.99 -6.15
CA LEU A 47 -3.45 -16.29 -6.45
C LEU A 47 -3.23 -14.77 -6.57
N VAL A 48 -2.50 -14.16 -5.65
CA VAL A 48 -2.21 -12.72 -5.67
C VAL A 48 -1.32 -12.36 -6.88
N LEU A 49 -0.33 -13.19 -7.19
CA LEU A 49 0.50 -13.01 -8.39
C LEU A 49 -0.31 -13.19 -9.68
N PHE A 50 -1.24 -14.14 -9.73
CA PHE A 50 -2.14 -14.31 -10.86
C PHE A 50 -3.02 -13.07 -11.08
N PHE A 51 -3.58 -12.51 -10.00
CA PHE A 51 -4.31 -11.23 -10.08
C PHE A 51 -3.40 -10.08 -10.51
N GLY A 52 -2.17 -10.02 -10.01
CA GLY A 52 -1.13 -9.08 -10.44
C GLY A 52 -0.77 -9.22 -11.93
N TYR A 53 -0.74 -10.44 -12.46
CA TYR A 53 -0.52 -10.71 -13.88
C TYR A 53 -1.67 -10.19 -14.73
N LEU A 54 -2.91 -10.49 -14.36
CA LEU A 54 -4.11 -10.00 -15.05
C LEU A 54 -4.21 -8.47 -15.05
N SER A 55 -3.74 -7.82 -13.98
CA SER A 55 -3.71 -6.36 -13.87
C SER A 55 -2.48 -5.73 -14.53
N GLN A 56 -1.55 -6.54 -15.05
CA GLN A 56 -0.26 -6.10 -15.61
C GLN A 56 0.59 -5.23 -14.67
N SER A 57 0.38 -5.35 -13.36
CA SER A 57 1.06 -4.57 -12.33
C SER A 57 2.39 -5.17 -11.88
N LEU A 58 2.71 -6.41 -12.30
CA LEU A 58 3.94 -7.12 -11.93
C LEU A 58 5.22 -6.43 -12.42
N VAL A 59 5.13 -5.47 -13.34
CA VAL A 59 6.30 -4.69 -13.79
C VAL A 59 6.96 -3.98 -12.60
N ASN A 60 6.15 -3.48 -11.66
CA ASN A 60 6.65 -2.83 -10.45
C ASN A 60 7.32 -3.82 -9.47
N LEU A 61 7.02 -5.12 -9.57
CA LEU A 61 7.62 -6.16 -8.72
C LEU A 61 9.14 -6.25 -8.93
N LYS A 62 9.61 -6.04 -10.18
CA LYS A 62 11.05 -6.00 -10.47
C LYS A 62 11.79 -4.91 -9.71
N ARG A 63 11.11 -3.84 -9.33
CA ARG A 63 11.70 -2.72 -8.58
C ARG A 63 11.91 -3.02 -7.10
N ILE A 64 11.05 -3.89 -6.54
CA ILE A 64 11.04 -4.21 -5.10
C ILE A 64 11.53 -5.62 -4.79
N TRP A 65 11.94 -6.41 -5.81
CA TRP A 65 12.33 -7.81 -5.62
C TRP A 65 13.42 -8.02 -4.56
N PHE A 66 14.38 -7.09 -4.50
CA PHE A 66 15.46 -7.15 -3.51
C PHE A 66 14.93 -6.96 -2.08
N ILE A 67 13.96 -6.07 -1.91
CA ILE A 67 13.29 -5.85 -0.61
C ILE A 67 12.51 -7.11 -0.21
N LEU A 68 11.81 -7.75 -1.14
CA LEU A 68 11.06 -8.98 -0.89
C LEU A 68 11.99 -10.13 -0.50
N LEU A 69 13.13 -10.26 -1.18
CA LEU A 69 14.16 -11.23 -0.83
C LEU A 69 14.74 -10.96 0.56
N ALA A 70 15.04 -9.71 0.88
CA ALA A 70 15.54 -9.33 2.20
C ALA A 70 14.51 -9.66 3.29
N ILE A 71 13.22 -9.38 3.08
CA ILE A 71 12.13 -9.75 3.99
C ILE A 71 12.10 -11.27 4.19
N LEU A 72 12.16 -12.05 3.11
CA LEU A 72 12.16 -13.50 3.19
C LEU A 72 13.29 -14.02 4.07
N VAL A 73 14.51 -13.58 3.80
CA VAL A 73 15.72 -14.06 4.50
C VAL A 73 15.72 -13.61 5.95
N ILE A 74 15.53 -12.31 6.20
CA ILE A 74 15.61 -11.74 7.56
C ILE A 74 14.51 -12.31 8.46
N THR A 75 13.28 -12.37 7.97
CA THR A 75 12.15 -12.89 8.76
C THR A 75 12.32 -14.38 9.06
N THR A 76 12.74 -15.16 8.07
CA THR A 76 12.97 -16.61 8.27
C THR A 76 14.09 -16.85 9.28
N ILE A 77 15.22 -16.16 9.18
CA ILE A 77 16.33 -16.27 10.14
C ILE A 77 15.89 -15.86 11.55
N LEU A 78 15.20 -14.72 11.64
CA LEU A 78 14.74 -14.18 12.93
C LEU A 78 13.87 -15.21 13.68
N TRP A 79 12.86 -15.76 12.98
CA TRP A 79 11.96 -16.74 13.57
C TRP A 79 12.61 -18.10 13.81
N SER A 80 13.61 -18.49 13.01
CA SER A 80 14.39 -19.71 13.24
C SER A 80 15.24 -19.65 14.51
N ILE A 81 15.64 -18.44 14.94
CA ILE A 81 16.45 -18.24 16.15
C ILE A 81 15.56 -18.04 17.39
N VAL A 82 14.44 -17.30 17.24
CA VAL A 82 13.58 -16.91 18.37
C VAL A 82 12.45 -17.91 18.60
N GLY A 83 12.02 -18.64 17.56
CA GLY A 83 10.93 -19.61 17.66
C GLY A 83 11.37 -20.87 18.40
N SER A 84 10.42 -21.48 19.10
CA SER A 84 10.59 -22.77 19.78
C SER A 84 9.67 -23.82 19.15
N GLY A 85 10.16 -25.03 18.97
CA GLY A 85 9.43 -26.18 18.44
C GLY A 85 9.75 -27.45 19.21
N GLN A 86 9.29 -28.58 18.71
CA GLN A 86 9.50 -29.90 19.38
C GLN A 86 10.52 -30.77 18.62
N THR A 87 10.86 -30.46 17.37
CA THR A 87 11.77 -31.27 16.57
C THR A 87 13.03 -30.49 16.18
N PRO A 88 14.19 -30.79 16.80
CA PRO A 88 15.45 -30.14 16.46
C PRO A 88 15.93 -30.60 15.06
N LEU A 89 16.16 -29.66 14.15
CA LEU A 89 16.77 -29.90 12.84
C LEU A 89 18.30 -29.71 12.86
N PHE A 90 18.77 -28.72 13.63
CA PHE A 90 20.18 -28.37 13.83
C PHE A 90 20.35 -27.77 15.23
N LEU A 91 21.59 -27.61 15.71
CA LEU A 91 21.95 -27.20 17.07
C LEU A 91 21.07 -26.09 17.69
N PHE A 92 20.49 -25.20 16.85
CA PHE A 92 19.67 -24.04 17.31
C PHE A 92 18.43 -23.78 16.44
N VAL A 93 18.12 -24.65 15.46
CA VAL A 93 17.01 -24.43 14.52
C VAL A 93 16.04 -25.60 14.59
N GLU A 94 14.81 -25.31 14.99
CA GLU A 94 13.73 -26.28 15.06
C GLU A 94 12.89 -26.20 13.78
N ARG A 95 12.41 -27.35 13.32
CA ARG A 95 11.65 -27.46 12.05
C ARG A 95 10.41 -26.57 12.06
N GLU A 96 9.69 -26.56 13.17
CA GLU A 96 8.45 -25.79 13.34
C GLU A 96 8.73 -24.28 13.30
N ALA A 97 9.81 -23.83 13.95
CA ALA A 97 10.25 -22.44 13.95
C ALA A 97 10.63 -21.96 12.53
N LEU A 98 11.32 -22.80 11.77
CA LEU A 98 11.69 -22.51 10.39
C LEU A 98 10.46 -22.43 9.48
N LEU A 99 9.53 -23.38 9.57
CA LEU A 99 8.29 -23.37 8.79
C LEU A 99 7.42 -22.15 9.14
N TYR A 100 7.34 -21.79 10.40
CA TYR A 100 6.63 -20.58 10.84
C TYR A 100 7.31 -19.31 10.35
N GLY A 101 8.65 -19.27 10.35
CA GLY A 101 9.43 -18.17 9.79
C GLY A 101 9.16 -17.95 8.30
N ILE A 102 9.16 -19.03 7.53
CA ILE A 102 8.84 -18.99 6.09
C ILE A 102 7.39 -18.52 5.88
N SER A 103 6.44 -19.06 6.64
CA SER A 103 5.03 -18.67 6.55
C SER A 103 4.85 -17.17 6.87
N THR A 104 5.48 -16.69 7.91
CA THR A 104 5.43 -15.27 8.29
C THR A 104 6.07 -14.38 7.22
N ALA A 105 7.19 -14.79 6.64
CA ALA A 105 7.83 -14.07 5.55
C ALA A 105 6.92 -14.00 4.31
N LEU A 106 6.32 -15.13 3.91
CA LEU A 106 5.36 -15.18 2.78
C LEU A 106 4.16 -14.27 3.03
N ARG A 107 3.63 -14.25 4.25
CA ARG A 107 2.53 -13.37 4.66
C ARG A 107 2.85 -11.90 4.45
N ILE A 108 4.02 -11.46 4.88
CA ILE A 108 4.48 -10.07 4.67
C ILE A 108 4.64 -9.80 3.19
N ILE A 109 5.24 -10.72 2.43
CA ILE A 109 5.44 -10.59 0.98
C ILE A 109 4.11 -10.46 0.25
N ILE A 110 3.13 -11.31 0.56
CA ILE A 110 1.77 -11.26 -0.03
C ILE A 110 1.13 -9.90 0.25
N THR A 111 1.21 -9.41 1.49
CA THR A 111 0.66 -8.11 1.89
C THR A 111 1.31 -6.96 1.11
N VAL A 112 2.64 -6.97 0.97
CA VAL A 112 3.37 -5.96 0.19
C VAL A 112 3.00 -6.00 -1.28
N ILE A 113 2.91 -7.19 -1.88
CA ILE A 113 2.53 -7.35 -3.29
C ILE A 113 1.08 -6.90 -3.52
N ALA A 114 0.15 -7.26 -2.64
CA ALA A 114 -1.25 -6.83 -2.74
C ALA A 114 -1.38 -5.29 -2.65
N GLY A 115 -0.66 -4.65 -1.73
CA GLY A 115 -0.59 -3.19 -1.65
C GLY A 115 0.01 -2.55 -2.91
N MET A 116 1.07 -3.14 -3.46
CA MET A 116 1.68 -2.67 -4.70
C MET A 116 0.71 -2.79 -5.89
N ILE A 117 -0.02 -3.90 -6.02
CA ILE A 117 -1.04 -4.09 -7.07
C ILE A 117 -2.12 -3.01 -6.95
N PHE A 118 -2.60 -2.74 -5.75
CA PHE A 118 -3.60 -1.70 -5.50
C PHE A 118 -3.10 -0.31 -5.91
N LEU A 119 -1.90 0.08 -5.48
CA LEU A 119 -1.31 1.37 -5.83
C LEU A 119 -1.02 1.49 -7.34
N SER A 120 -0.75 0.38 -8.02
CA SER A 120 -0.50 0.35 -9.46
C SER A 120 -1.79 0.46 -10.29
N THR A 121 -2.93 0.04 -9.73
CA THR A 121 -4.23 -0.05 -10.44
C THR A 121 -5.24 1.01 -10.03
N THR A 122 -4.98 1.77 -8.96
CA THR A 122 -5.94 2.72 -8.39
C THR A 122 -5.34 4.12 -8.34
N ARG A 123 -6.04 5.09 -8.93
CA ARG A 123 -5.68 6.51 -8.85
C ARG A 123 -6.06 7.10 -7.49
N ASN A 124 -5.32 8.11 -7.04
CA ASN A 124 -5.62 8.80 -5.77
C ASN A 124 -7.05 9.37 -5.74
N GLU A 125 -7.54 9.85 -6.89
CA GLU A 125 -8.90 10.36 -7.04
C GLU A 125 -9.96 9.25 -6.90
N GLU A 126 -9.67 8.04 -7.39
CA GLU A 126 -10.55 6.88 -7.25
C GLU A 126 -10.65 6.43 -5.80
N VAL A 127 -9.54 6.47 -5.05
CA VAL A 127 -9.52 6.18 -3.61
C VAL A 127 -10.48 7.11 -2.86
N ALA A 128 -10.41 8.42 -3.15
CA ALA A 128 -11.31 9.39 -2.52
C ALA A 128 -12.79 9.14 -2.81
N ILE A 129 -13.11 8.84 -4.08
CA ILE A 129 -14.48 8.50 -4.48
C ILE A 129 -14.95 7.21 -3.79
N GLY A 130 -14.07 6.20 -3.74
CA GLY A 130 -14.33 4.95 -3.04
C GLY A 130 -14.67 5.17 -1.56
N LEU A 131 -13.89 6.00 -0.87
CA LEU A 131 -14.11 6.36 0.53
C LEU A 131 -15.47 7.05 0.75
N VAL A 132 -15.82 8.01 -0.12
CA VAL A 132 -17.14 8.67 -0.04
C VAL A 132 -18.27 7.65 -0.20
N ARG A 133 -18.10 6.75 -1.17
CA ARG A 133 -19.11 5.72 -1.46
C ARG A 133 -19.22 4.66 -0.36
N LEU A 134 -18.19 4.50 0.47
CA LEU A 134 -18.20 3.66 1.69
C LEU A 134 -18.82 4.39 2.89
N GLY A 135 -19.31 5.62 2.72
CA GLY A 135 -20.00 6.38 3.78
C GLY A 135 -19.13 7.40 4.51
N ILE A 136 -17.87 7.58 4.11
CA ILE A 136 -17.01 8.62 4.70
C ILE A 136 -17.48 9.99 4.21
N PRO A 137 -17.60 11.00 5.10
CA PRO A 137 -18.01 12.34 4.70
C PRO A 137 -17.12 12.88 3.57
N TYR A 138 -17.75 13.46 2.54
CA TYR A 138 -17.04 13.98 1.37
C TYR A 138 -15.91 14.96 1.73
N ARG A 139 -16.11 15.81 2.75
CA ARG A 139 -15.08 16.76 3.19
C ARG A 139 -13.78 16.09 3.57
N PHE A 140 -13.85 14.94 4.27
CA PHE A 140 -12.69 14.16 4.67
C PHE A 140 -12.02 13.49 3.46
N ALA A 141 -12.79 12.83 2.63
CA ALA A 141 -12.26 12.17 1.44
C ALA A 141 -11.62 13.16 0.46
N PHE A 142 -12.20 14.35 0.31
CA PHE A 142 -11.63 15.44 -0.47
C PHE A 142 -10.31 15.93 0.12
N ALA A 143 -10.22 16.09 1.45
CA ALA A 143 -8.99 16.51 2.12
C ALA A 143 -7.86 15.50 1.89
N VAL A 144 -8.14 14.20 2.04
CA VAL A 144 -7.17 13.11 1.78
C VAL A 144 -6.70 13.12 0.33
N SER A 145 -7.64 13.18 -0.63
CA SER A 145 -7.30 13.22 -2.06
C SER A 145 -6.46 14.45 -2.43
N THR A 146 -6.83 15.60 -1.90
CA THR A 146 -6.09 16.86 -2.11
C THR A 146 -4.69 16.77 -1.50
N ALA A 147 -4.56 16.23 -0.28
CA ALA A 147 -3.26 16.04 0.36
C ALA A 147 -2.35 15.13 -0.48
N LEU A 148 -2.85 13.98 -0.94
CA LEU A 148 -2.09 13.06 -1.80
C LEU A 148 -1.66 13.72 -3.12
N ARG A 149 -2.50 14.54 -3.70
CA ARG A 149 -2.19 15.28 -4.94
C ARG A 149 -1.14 16.37 -4.71
N LEU A 150 -1.13 17.01 -3.54
CA LEU A 150 -0.19 18.09 -3.22
C LEU A 150 1.21 17.59 -2.85
N VAL A 151 1.36 16.33 -2.41
CA VAL A 151 2.66 15.76 -2.04
C VAL A 151 3.72 15.93 -3.13
N PRO A 152 3.49 15.53 -4.41
CA PRO A 152 4.49 15.75 -5.46
C PRO A 152 4.86 17.22 -5.63
N THR A 153 3.88 18.12 -5.61
CA THR A 153 4.10 19.56 -5.77
C THR A 153 4.93 20.15 -4.62
N ILE A 154 4.71 19.68 -3.39
CA ILE A 154 5.50 20.10 -2.22
C ILE A 154 6.95 19.61 -2.37
N VAL A 155 7.16 18.38 -2.83
CA VAL A 155 8.50 17.81 -3.08
C VAL A 155 9.23 18.62 -4.13
N GLU A 156 8.60 18.93 -5.27
CA GLU A 156 9.18 19.75 -6.35
C GLU A 156 9.53 21.17 -5.85
N THR A 157 8.63 21.78 -5.08
CA THR A 157 8.87 23.08 -4.43
C THR A 157 10.08 22.99 -3.50
N GLY A 158 10.18 21.93 -2.71
CA GLY A 158 11.32 21.69 -1.82
C GLY A 158 12.65 21.56 -2.56
N LEU A 159 12.67 20.83 -3.68
CA LEU A 159 13.84 20.69 -4.55
C LEU A 159 14.25 22.05 -5.13
N THR A 160 13.31 22.84 -5.63
CA THR A 160 13.57 24.18 -6.19
C THR A 160 14.14 25.12 -5.13
N ILE A 161 13.54 25.13 -3.92
CA ILE A 161 14.05 25.93 -2.80
C ILE A 161 15.44 25.47 -2.39
N GLY A 162 15.69 24.14 -2.36
CA GLY A 162 16.99 23.59 -2.08
C GLY A 162 18.05 24.06 -3.07
N GLN A 163 17.75 24.05 -4.37
CA GLN A 163 18.64 24.57 -5.42
C GLN A 163 18.91 26.07 -5.24
N ALA A 164 17.88 26.87 -4.98
CA ALA A 164 18.02 28.28 -4.74
C ALA A 164 18.90 28.60 -3.50
N GLN A 165 18.79 27.82 -2.43
CA GLN A 165 19.62 28.00 -1.24
C GLN A 165 21.07 27.55 -1.48
N ARG A 166 21.29 26.51 -2.28
CA ARG A 166 22.66 26.13 -2.73
C ARG A 166 23.30 27.25 -3.53
N SER A 167 22.57 27.90 -4.44
CA SER A 167 23.06 29.06 -5.20
C SER A 167 23.42 30.26 -4.31
N ARG A 168 22.82 30.35 -3.11
CA ARG A 168 23.14 31.35 -2.08
C ARG A 168 24.32 30.93 -1.17
N GLY A 169 25.00 29.83 -1.49
CA GLY A 169 26.15 29.33 -0.74
C GLY A 169 25.83 28.39 0.42
N LEU A 170 24.57 27.91 0.54
CA LEU A 170 24.20 26.92 1.55
C LEU A 170 24.73 25.53 1.12
N ASP A 171 25.76 25.05 1.80
CA ASP A 171 26.28 23.70 1.61
C ASP A 171 25.52 22.70 2.46
N LEU A 172 24.66 21.90 1.79
CA LEU A 172 23.80 20.90 2.42
C LEU A 172 24.48 19.54 2.62
N ASP A 173 25.57 19.28 1.92
CA ASP A 173 26.15 17.95 1.79
C ASP A 173 27.37 17.72 2.71
N SER A 174 28.04 18.78 3.19
CA SER A 174 29.20 18.66 4.05
C SER A 174 28.89 18.59 5.54
N GLY A 175 29.73 17.91 6.28
CA GLY A 175 29.69 17.85 7.74
C GLY A 175 29.07 16.58 8.33
N ASN A 176 29.06 16.54 9.66
CA ASN A 176 28.52 15.41 10.44
C ASN A 176 26.98 15.36 10.35
N ILE A 177 26.36 14.21 10.66
CA ILE A 177 24.91 14.00 10.56
C ILE A 177 24.10 15.11 11.26
N ILE A 178 24.50 15.51 12.47
CA ILE A 178 23.83 16.58 13.23
C ILE A 178 23.97 17.93 12.51
N SER A 179 25.14 18.23 11.97
CA SER A 179 25.38 19.43 11.17
C SER A 179 24.52 19.47 9.91
N ARG A 180 24.40 18.34 9.21
CA ARG A 180 23.53 18.21 8.03
C ARG A 180 22.07 18.48 8.36
N ILE A 181 21.53 17.89 9.43
CA ILE A 181 20.17 18.15 9.88
C ILE A 181 19.96 19.64 10.15
N ARG A 182 20.90 20.29 10.87
CA ARG A 182 20.81 21.72 11.17
C ARG A 182 20.87 22.60 9.92
N LYS A 183 21.63 22.20 8.91
CA LYS A 183 21.70 22.90 7.61
C LYS A 183 20.43 22.77 6.76
N HIS A 184 19.57 21.76 7.01
CA HIS A 184 18.28 21.61 6.34
C HIS A 184 17.18 22.45 7.00
N LEU A 185 17.34 22.89 8.26
CA LEU A 185 16.34 23.75 8.94
C LEU A 185 16.00 25.04 8.16
N PRO A 186 16.95 25.79 7.58
CA PRO A 186 16.65 26.98 6.77
C PRO A 186 15.80 26.70 5.53
N LEU A 187 15.67 25.44 5.08
CA LEU A 187 14.80 25.06 3.97
C LEU A 187 13.33 24.93 4.42
N LEU A 188 13.10 24.55 5.68
CA LEU A 188 11.75 24.29 6.18
C LEU A 188 10.89 25.56 6.17
N VAL A 189 11.46 26.70 6.58
CA VAL A 189 10.70 27.96 6.65
C VAL A 189 10.20 28.43 5.27
N PRO A 190 11.04 28.51 4.22
CA PRO A 190 10.57 28.86 2.88
C PRO A 190 9.58 27.85 2.31
N ILE A 191 9.79 26.54 2.52
CA ILE A 191 8.87 25.50 2.06
C ILE A 191 7.51 25.70 2.74
N PHE A 192 7.50 25.86 4.07
CA PHE A 192 6.26 26.06 4.83
C PHE A 192 5.51 27.31 4.38
N VAL A 193 6.17 28.46 4.28
CA VAL A 193 5.57 29.73 3.83
C VAL A 193 4.99 29.60 2.42
N THR A 194 5.73 28.96 1.50
CA THR A 194 5.27 28.76 0.11
C THR A 194 4.06 27.84 0.08
N THR A 195 4.09 26.75 0.87
CA THR A 195 2.98 25.78 0.94
C THR A 195 1.72 26.44 1.53
N VAL A 196 1.83 27.21 2.61
CA VAL A 196 0.70 27.94 3.20
C VAL A 196 0.12 28.95 2.19
N ARG A 197 0.98 29.70 1.49
CA ARG A 197 0.54 30.64 0.47
C ARG A 197 -0.20 29.96 -0.67
N SER A 198 0.33 28.84 -1.19
CA SER A 198 -0.33 28.04 -2.22
C SER A 198 -1.67 27.47 -1.75
N THR A 199 -1.74 27.02 -0.50
CA THR A 199 -2.99 26.51 0.09
C THR A 199 -4.05 27.62 0.22
N ASN A 200 -3.66 28.83 0.59
CA ASN A 200 -4.60 29.97 0.66
C ASN A 200 -5.16 30.31 -0.73
N VAL A 201 -4.30 30.34 -1.77
CA VAL A 201 -4.75 30.56 -3.17
C VAL A 201 -5.69 29.45 -3.62
N PHE A 202 -5.37 28.21 -3.30
CA PHE A 202 -6.22 27.06 -3.60
C PHE A 202 -7.57 27.14 -2.87
N SER A 203 -7.60 27.53 -1.59
CA SER A 203 -8.84 27.72 -0.81
C SER A 203 -9.72 28.82 -1.42
N MET A 204 -9.14 29.97 -1.78
CA MET A 204 -9.88 31.04 -2.46
C MET A 204 -10.47 30.57 -3.78
N ALA A 205 -9.72 29.77 -4.56
CA ALA A 205 -10.21 29.20 -5.81
C ALA A 205 -11.35 28.20 -5.57
N LEU A 206 -11.33 27.43 -4.50
CA LEU A 206 -12.43 26.54 -4.13
C LEU A 206 -13.68 27.32 -3.70
N GLU A 207 -13.52 28.35 -2.90
CA GLU A 207 -14.62 29.22 -2.47
C GLU A 207 -15.27 29.92 -3.67
N SER A 208 -14.47 30.48 -4.59
CA SER A 208 -14.98 31.11 -5.81
C SER A 208 -15.76 30.13 -6.71
N LYS A 209 -15.45 28.84 -6.66
CA LYS A 209 -16.18 27.76 -7.33
C LYS A 209 -17.38 27.25 -6.54
N GLY A 210 -17.72 27.86 -5.40
CA GLY A 210 -18.85 27.46 -4.57
C GLY A 210 -18.63 26.16 -3.79
N PHE A 211 -17.39 25.78 -3.48
CA PHE A 211 -17.13 24.60 -2.69
C PHE A 211 -17.75 24.72 -1.30
N GLY A 212 -18.67 23.80 -0.97
CA GLY A 212 -19.36 23.80 0.31
C GLY A 212 -20.65 24.62 0.38
N ALA A 213 -21.02 25.36 -0.69
CA ALA A 213 -22.23 26.20 -0.72
C ALA A 213 -23.54 25.40 -0.80
N SER A 214 -23.50 24.14 -1.26
CA SER A 214 -24.70 23.28 -1.43
C SER A 214 -24.53 21.97 -0.66
N SER A 215 -25.63 21.49 -0.06
CA SER A 215 -25.70 20.17 0.57
C SER A 215 -25.85 19.01 -0.44
N GLY A 216 -26.41 19.30 -1.62
CA GLY A 216 -26.55 18.32 -2.71
C GLY A 216 -25.36 18.42 -3.67
N ARG A 217 -24.57 17.34 -3.83
CA ARG A 217 -23.42 17.29 -4.71
C ARG A 217 -23.59 16.30 -5.84
N THR A 218 -23.17 16.73 -7.03
CA THR A 218 -22.97 15.82 -8.17
C THR A 218 -21.48 15.52 -8.32
N PHE A 219 -21.17 14.28 -8.70
CA PHE A 219 -19.80 13.85 -8.96
C PHE A 219 -19.54 13.77 -10.46
N PHE A 220 -18.45 14.37 -10.92
CA PHE A 220 -18.04 14.31 -12.32
C PHE A 220 -17.69 12.87 -12.74
N LEU A 221 -16.89 12.20 -11.91
CA LEU A 221 -16.58 10.80 -12.11
C LEU A 221 -17.72 9.93 -11.55
N ARG A 222 -18.55 9.42 -12.46
CA ARG A 222 -19.62 8.48 -12.12
C ARG A 222 -19.06 7.07 -12.19
N THR A 223 -18.70 6.48 -11.07
CA THR A 223 -18.41 5.06 -10.97
C THR A 223 -19.70 4.31 -10.61
N VAL A 224 -20.07 3.35 -11.43
CA VAL A 224 -21.26 2.51 -11.23
C VAL A 224 -20.78 1.08 -11.05
N MET A 225 -21.18 0.48 -9.96
CA MET A 225 -20.90 -0.93 -9.67
C MET A 225 -21.59 -1.79 -10.72
N GLY A 226 -20.83 -2.44 -11.57
CA GLY A 226 -21.32 -3.28 -12.65
C GLY A 226 -21.52 -4.74 -12.20
N GLY A 227 -22.21 -5.55 -13.00
CA GLY A 227 -22.36 -6.98 -12.74
C GLY A 227 -21.02 -7.72 -12.64
N ARG A 228 -19.98 -7.24 -13.34
CA ARG A 228 -18.61 -7.76 -13.25
C ARG A 228 -17.99 -7.55 -11.87
N ASP A 229 -18.19 -6.36 -11.28
CA ASP A 229 -17.72 -6.04 -9.93
C ASP A 229 -18.37 -6.94 -8.89
N ALA A 230 -19.70 -7.13 -9.00
CA ALA A 230 -20.44 -8.00 -8.10
C ALA A 230 -19.97 -9.46 -8.21
N LEU A 231 -19.71 -9.95 -9.43
CA LEU A 231 -19.22 -11.32 -9.65
C LEU A 231 -17.84 -11.54 -9.05
N ILE A 232 -16.90 -10.58 -9.23
CA ILE A 232 -15.55 -10.68 -8.67
C ILE A 232 -15.61 -10.64 -7.15
N LEU A 233 -16.43 -9.75 -6.61
CA LEU A 233 -16.58 -9.62 -5.16
C LEU A 233 -17.19 -10.88 -4.56
N ALA A 234 -18.21 -11.45 -5.21
CA ALA A 234 -18.83 -12.72 -4.80
C ALA A 234 -17.84 -13.89 -4.88
N ALA A 235 -17.07 -13.98 -5.98
CA ALA A 235 -16.03 -15.01 -6.14
C ALA A 235 -14.94 -14.89 -5.07
N PHE A 236 -14.52 -13.66 -4.77
CA PHE A 236 -13.50 -13.41 -3.75
C PHE A 236 -14.01 -13.71 -2.33
N VAL A 237 -15.25 -13.33 -2.01
CA VAL A 237 -15.90 -13.65 -0.73
C VAL A 237 -16.08 -15.17 -0.58
N ALA A 238 -16.51 -15.87 -1.64
CA ALA A 238 -16.60 -17.32 -1.64
C ALA A 238 -15.23 -18.00 -1.41
N LEU A 239 -14.18 -17.48 -2.03
CA LEU A 239 -12.80 -17.93 -1.81
C LEU A 239 -12.37 -17.72 -0.35
N LEU A 240 -12.59 -16.54 0.20
CA LEU A 240 -12.29 -16.22 1.60
C LEU A 240 -13.06 -17.15 2.54
N ALA A 241 -14.36 -17.33 2.32
CA ALA A 241 -15.18 -18.25 3.10
C ALA A 241 -14.70 -19.69 2.99
N GLY A 242 -14.30 -20.14 1.80
CA GLY A 242 -13.68 -21.45 1.57
C GLY A 242 -12.37 -21.63 2.34
N CYS A 243 -11.49 -20.63 2.33
CA CYS A 243 -10.24 -20.65 3.10
C CYS A 243 -10.50 -20.72 4.61
N ILE A 244 -11.48 -19.95 5.11
CA ILE A 244 -11.87 -19.99 6.53
C ILE A 244 -12.47 -21.35 6.89
N ALA A 245 -13.34 -21.92 6.04
CA ALA A 245 -13.92 -23.25 6.24
C ALA A 245 -12.83 -24.35 6.28
N LEU A 246 -11.84 -24.31 5.40
CA LEU A 246 -10.69 -25.21 5.43
C LEU A 246 -9.89 -25.06 6.74
N ARG A 247 -9.73 -23.83 7.23
CA ARG A 247 -9.05 -23.59 8.49
C ARG A 247 -9.82 -24.16 9.70
N VAL A 248 -11.16 -23.98 9.72
CA VAL A 248 -12.04 -24.53 10.76
C VAL A 248 -12.08 -26.06 10.71
N ALA A 249 -11.98 -26.65 9.50
CA ALA A 249 -11.86 -28.10 9.31
C ALA A 249 -10.49 -28.69 9.78
N GLY A 250 -9.60 -27.85 10.32
CA GLY A 250 -8.29 -28.27 10.86
C GLY A 250 -7.13 -28.23 9.87
N TYR A 251 -7.38 -27.86 8.61
CA TYR A 251 -6.31 -27.77 7.62
C TYR A 251 -5.50 -26.45 7.73
N GLY A 252 -4.20 -26.52 7.38
CA GLY A 252 -3.34 -25.32 7.33
C GLY A 252 -2.85 -24.82 8.70
N GLY A 253 -2.99 -25.61 9.77
CA GLY A 253 -2.28 -25.44 11.04
C GLY A 253 -0.83 -25.92 10.96
N LEU A 254 0.01 -25.43 11.85
CA LEU A 254 1.31 -26.01 12.17
C LEU A 254 1.15 -26.81 13.46
N GLU A 255 1.24 -28.13 13.36
CA GLU A 255 1.26 -29.01 14.54
C GLU A 255 2.62 -28.84 15.25
N GLY A 256 2.58 -28.70 16.57
CA GLY A 256 3.80 -28.64 17.41
C GLY A 256 4.44 -27.26 17.59
N PHE A 257 3.91 -26.17 17.00
CA PHE A 257 4.41 -24.82 17.25
C PHE A 257 3.77 -24.25 18.52
N THR A 258 4.56 -24.06 19.56
CA THR A 258 4.19 -23.30 20.77
C THR A 258 4.80 -21.90 20.69
N ARG A 259 3.97 -20.87 20.90
CA ARG A 259 4.40 -19.48 21.01
C ARG A 259 5.14 -19.21 22.31
#